data_3ac18b9e417bf24b4c81bbf2fec233e4
#
_entry.id   3ac18b9e417bf24b4c81bbf2fec233e4
#
_cell.length_a   1.000
_cell.length_b   1.000
_cell.length_c   1.000
_cell.angle_alpha   90.00
_cell.angle_beta   90.00
_cell.angle_gamma   90.00
#
_symmetry.space_group_name_H-M   'P 1'
#
loop_
_entity.id
_entity.type
_entity.pdbx_description
1 polymer ?
#
loop_
_entity_poly.entity_id
_entity_poly.type
_entity_poly.pdbx_seq_one_letter_code
_entity_poly.pdbx_strand_id
1 'polypeptide(L)'
;VVGSSIAGKKGGQAPAWNKGKTKKTDPRLLKQSEKMRGENNPFFGKSHTEDTINKMRFSKIVSDSDFESRISERDRDFDLITSYEEYFSRQKQHLEFRCKKCGITTKKTLQAFERGSSCPSCNPVGTSQAEKEIGSFIESLGLEVEYNNRSVLSPKEIDVYVPSKKIGIEHNGLYYHSILNKGTRDRHYYLNKKKKAKSEGVSLIHFFSDEWLDKRDICESMIKNRLGLIHKKIFARKCVLREVSSKDAQTFFKSNHISGYAPSSVRFGLYYENELVLCLSLRKPRQKKYKDLIEISRFASKINTNVAGGLSKILTRIESWARSEGFKGILTYADLRFGEGSGYQNTGFVLEKETGPDYWYSDGRKRFDRFKFRASNGKSEKIIASENNVFKIWGCGSNIFIKNIL
;
A
#
# COMPACT_ATOMS: atom_id res chain seq x y z
N VAL A 1 48.97 55.76 -8.68
CA VAL A 1 47.75 56.26 -9.36
C VAL A 1 46.64 55.30 -8.97
N VAL A 2 45.69 55.81 -8.27
CA VAL A 2 44.57 55.10 -7.65
C VAL A 2 43.46 54.90 -8.68
N GLY A 3 43.04 53.67 -8.91
CA GLY A 3 41.86 53.33 -9.71
C GLY A 3 40.72 52.90 -8.80
N SER A 4 39.74 53.76 -8.59
CA SER A 4 38.53 53.48 -7.82
C SER A 4 37.56 52.60 -8.59
N SER A 5 37.27 51.38 -8.07
CA SER A 5 36.21 50.54 -8.58
C SER A 5 34.86 51.05 -8.07
N ILE A 6 34.01 51.48 -8.99
CA ILE A 6 32.62 51.88 -8.71
C ILE A 6 31.80 50.60 -8.47
N ALA A 7 31.36 50.38 -7.26
CA ALA A 7 30.39 49.31 -6.92
C ALA A 7 29.03 49.64 -7.54
N GLY A 8 28.59 48.85 -8.50
CA GLY A 8 27.28 48.97 -9.10
C GLY A 8 26.17 48.68 -8.08
N LYS A 9 25.33 49.68 -7.81
CA LYS A 9 24.08 49.53 -7.02
C LYS A 9 23.20 48.47 -7.68
N LYS A 10 22.87 47.40 -6.97
CA LYS A 10 21.77 46.48 -7.29
C LYS A 10 20.47 47.28 -7.26
N GLY A 11 20.01 47.78 -8.42
CA GLY A 11 18.67 48.33 -8.55
C GLY A 11 17.65 47.28 -8.24
N GLY A 12 16.77 47.51 -7.27
CA GLY A 12 15.61 46.68 -7.01
C GLY A 12 14.75 46.63 -8.29
N GLN A 13 14.64 45.45 -8.88
CA GLN A 13 13.77 45.29 -10.04
C GLN A 13 12.32 45.53 -9.61
N ALA A 14 11.68 46.57 -10.18
CA ALA A 14 10.25 46.78 -10.02
C ALA A 14 9.50 45.47 -10.39
N PRO A 15 8.44 45.09 -9.67
CA PRO A 15 7.71 43.87 -9.98
C PRO A 15 7.25 43.91 -11.42
N ALA A 16 7.45 42.82 -12.17
CA ALA A 16 7.05 42.74 -13.58
C ALA A 16 5.61 43.24 -13.77
N TRP A 17 5.37 44.10 -14.75
CA TRP A 17 4.08 44.79 -15.01
C TRP A 17 2.88 43.81 -15.10
N ASN A 18 3.13 42.54 -15.40
CA ASN A 18 2.15 41.47 -15.55
C ASN A 18 2.05 40.56 -14.32
N LYS A 19 2.72 40.86 -13.17
CA LYS A 19 2.67 40.04 -11.98
C LYS A 19 1.23 40.00 -11.44
N GLY A 20 0.66 38.78 -11.31
CA GLY A 20 -0.70 38.55 -10.85
C GLY A 20 -1.80 38.76 -11.93
N LYS A 21 -1.45 39.15 -13.15
CA LYS A 21 -2.38 39.33 -14.25
C LYS A 21 -2.42 38.10 -15.16
N THR A 22 -3.57 37.82 -15.74
CA THR A 22 -3.78 36.74 -16.70
C THR A 22 -4.35 37.31 -18.01
N LYS A 23 -4.32 36.53 -19.12
CA LYS A 23 -4.95 36.90 -20.38
C LYS A 23 -6.48 37.14 -20.26
N LYS A 24 -7.12 36.69 -19.16
CA LYS A 24 -8.53 36.97 -18.87
C LYS A 24 -8.74 38.31 -18.15
N THR A 25 -7.71 38.80 -17.47
CA THR A 25 -7.81 40.00 -16.63
C THR A 25 -7.11 41.23 -17.21
N ASP A 26 -6.23 41.06 -18.23
CA ASP A 26 -5.53 42.16 -18.90
C ASP A 26 -5.52 41.95 -20.42
N PRO A 27 -6.17 42.87 -21.19
CA PRO A 27 -6.24 42.79 -22.64
C PRO A 27 -4.88 42.77 -23.36
N ARG A 28 -3.83 43.33 -22.74
CA ARG A 28 -2.48 43.35 -23.33
C ARG A 28 -1.89 41.92 -23.33
N LEU A 29 -2.13 41.14 -22.30
CA LEU A 29 -1.71 39.75 -22.26
C LEU A 29 -2.50 38.89 -23.22
N LEU A 30 -3.78 39.20 -23.44
CA LEU A 30 -4.58 38.50 -24.44
C LEU A 30 -4.01 38.78 -25.85
N LYS A 31 -3.80 40.06 -26.23
CA LYS A 31 -3.24 40.46 -27.49
C LYS A 31 -1.82 39.88 -27.73
N GLN A 32 -1.00 39.81 -26.70
CA GLN A 32 0.31 39.18 -26.77
C GLN A 32 0.20 37.65 -26.99
N SER A 33 -0.75 36.99 -26.31
CA SER A 33 -1.03 35.55 -26.46
C SER A 33 -1.51 35.24 -27.88
N GLU A 34 -2.34 36.09 -28.48
CA GLU A 34 -2.83 35.93 -29.84
C GLU A 34 -1.73 36.08 -30.91
N LYS A 35 -0.82 37.06 -30.72
CA LYS A 35 0.36 37.24 -31.60
C LYS A 35 1.32 36.06 -31.61
N MET A 36 1.32 35.26 -30.50
CA MET A 36 2.24 34.12 -30.34
C MET A 36 1.54 32.77 -30.58
N ARG A 37 0.31 32.78 -31.13
CA ARG A 37 -0.48 31.57 -31.30
C ARG A 37 -0.57 31.13 -32.76
N GLY A 38 -0.30 29.84 -32.99
CA GLY A 38 -0.38 29.24 -34.34
C GLY A 38 0.48 29.99 -35.36
N GLU A 39 -0.05 30.23 -36.54
CA GLU A 39 0.62 30.90 -37.68
C GLU A 39 1.04 32.35 -37.39
N ASN A 40 0.43 33.01 -36.42
CA ASN A 40 0.83 34.35 -36.00
C ASN A 40 2.15 34.34 -35.18
N ASN A 41 2.62 33.19 -34.76
CA ASN A 41 3.91 33.08 -34.11
C ASN A 41 5.04 33.10 -35.15
N PRO A 42 6.00 34.05 -35.09
CA PRO A 42 7.11 34.14 -36.05
C PRO A 42 7.96 32.86 -36.17
N PHE A 43 7.85 31.94 -35.16
CA PHE A 43 8.57 30.69 -35.11
C PHE A 43 7.68 29.48 -35.40
N PHE A 44 6.40 29.69 -35.75
CA PHE A 44 5.50 28.58 -36.10
C PHE A 44 6.01 27.80 -37.30
N GLY A 45 6.11 26.48 -37.17
CA GLY A 45 6.63 25.62 -38.24
C GLY A 45 8.13 25.68 -38.47
N LYS A 46 8.89 26.56 -37.77
CA LYS A 46 10.35 26.64 -37.88
C LYS A 46 11.02 25.79 -36.81
N SER A 47 11.98 24.98 -37.22
CA SER A 47 12.92 24.29 -36.34
C SER A 47 14.26 25.01 -36.35
N HIS A 48 14.99 24.97 -35.24
CA HIS A 48 16.38 25.42 -35.23
C HIS A 48 17.22 24.58 -36.20
N THR A 49 18.20 25.22 -36.86
CA THR A 49 19.19 24.52 -37.67
C THR A 49 20.01 23.56 -36.80
N GLU A 50 20.54 22.52 -37.39
CA GLU A 50 21.35 21.52 -36.70
C GLU A 50 22.56 22.15 -35.96
N ASP A 51 23.18 23.15 -36.57
CA ASP A 51 24.26 23.93 -35.98
C ASP A 51 23.79 24.71 -34.72
N THR A 52 22.61 25.33 -34.79
CA THR A 52 22.03 26.04 -33.64
C THR A 52 21.67 25.06 -32.53
N ILE A 53 21.12 23.88 -32.86
CA ILE A 53 20.82 22.81 -31.88
C ILE A 53 22.12 22.32 -31.22
N ASN A 54 23.20 22.15 -32.00
CA ASN A 54 24.49 21.74 -31.49
C ASN A 54 25.10 22.81 -30.58
N LYS A 55 25.09 24.08 -30.99
CA LYS A 55 25.53 25.19 -30.12
C LYS A 55 24.75 25.26 -28.82
N MET A 56 23.43 25.04 -28.84
CA MET A 56 22.60 24.95 -27.62
C MET A 56 22.91 23.72 -26.78
N ARG A 57 23.31 22.60 -27.36
CA ARG A 57 23.78 21.41 -26.67
C ARG A 57 25.11 21.68 -26.00
N PHE A 58 26.11 22.17 -26.72
CA PHE A 58 27.45 22.46 -26.22
C PHE A 58 27.45 23.53 -25.11
N SER A 59 26.63 24.56 -25.22
CA SER A 59 26.53 25.60 -24.18
C SER A 59 25.95 25.09 -22.81
N LYS A 60 25.40 23.88 -22.79
CA LYS A 60 24.85 23.23 -21.57
C LYS A 60 25.70 22.07 -21.04
N ILE A 61 26.80 21.76 -21.75
CA ILE A 61 27.74 20.74 -21.26
C ILE A 61 28.58 21.39 -20.17
N VAL A 62 28.65 20.72 -19.05
CA VAL A 62 29.53 21.09 -17.93
C VAL A 62 30.97 20.92 -18.39
N SER A 63 31.88 21.83 -18.03
CA SER A 63 33.30 21.69 -18.34
C SER A 63 33.88 20.44 -17.65
N ASP A 64 35.03 19.96 -18.14
CA ASP A 64 35.69 18.77 -17.60
C ASP A 64 35.99 18.95 -16.10
N SER A 65 36.57 20.06 -15.72
CA SER A 65 36.87 20.40 -14.32
C SER A 65 35.63 20.49 -13.44
N ASP A 66 34.53 21.05 -13.96
CA ASP A 66 33.24 21.08 -13.28
C ASP A 66 32.61 19.69 -13.16
N PHE A 67 32.77 18.85 -14.18
CA PHE A 67 32.27 17.47 -14.17
C PHE A 67 32.97 16.65 -13.10
N GLU A 68 34.30 16.67 -13.06
CA GLU A 68 35.10 15.99 -12.06
C GLU A 68 34.82 16.52 -10.65
N SER A 69 34.71 17.83 -10.47
CA SER A 69 34.34 18.44 -9.18
C SER A 69 32.99 17.93 -8.68
N ARG A 70 31.98 17.85 -9.55
CA ARG A 70 30.64 17.38 -9.22
C ARG A 70 30.57 15.89 -8.89
N ILE A 71 31.46 15.10 -9.49
CA ILE A 71 31.60 13.67 -9.15
C ILE A 71 32.33 13.52 -7.82
N SER A 72 33.44 14.24 -7.60
CA SER A 72 34.26 14.14 -6.39
C SER A 72 33.52 14.58 -5.12
N GLU A 73 32.62 15.55 -5.20
CA GLU A 73 31.80 15.98 -4.07
C GLU A 73 30.97 14.83 -3.45
N ARG A 74 30.68 13.77 -4.23
CA ARG A 74 29.86 12.62 -3.80
C ARG A 74 30.48 11.26 -4.06
N ASP A 75 31.78 11.21 -4.19
CA ASP A 75 32.57 10.00 -4.47
C ASP A 75 32.53 8.94 -3.35
N ARG A 76 31.90 9.21 -2.22
CA ARG A 76 31.86 8.28 -1.07
C ARG A 76 31.17 6.97 -1.37
N ASP A 77 30.14 6.97 -2.21
CA ASP A 77 29.25 5.84 -2.39
C ASP A 77 29.38 5.14 -3.76
N PHE A 78 29.97 5.83 -4.75
CA PHE A 78 30.01 5.33 -6.14
C PHE A 78 31.33 5.63 -6.84
N ASP A 79 31.75 4.71 -7.71
CA ASP A 79 32.76 4.96 -8.74
C ASP A 79 32.07 5.24 -10.07
N LEU A 80 32.45 6.30 -10.75
CA LEU A 80 32.00 6.59 -12.12
C LEU A 80 32.76 5.66 -13.10
N ILE A 81 31.99 4.99 -13.99
CA ILE A 81 32.55 4.13 -15.04
C ILE A 81 32.61 4.85 -16.39
N THR A 82 31.57 5.64 -16.70
CA THR A 82 31.48 6.41 -17.95
C THR A 82 32.55 7.50 -17.96
N SER A 83 33.33 7.59 -19.05
CA SER A 83 34.35 8.63 -19.20
C SER A 83 33.72 10.00 -19.54
N TYR A 84 34.48 11.08 -19.31
CA TYR A 84 34.02 12.44 -19.64
C TYR A 84 33.82 12.63 -21.13
N GLU A 85 34.64 12.01 -21.96
CA GLU A 85 34.55 12.10 -23.42
C GLU A 85 33.21 11.58 -23.96
N GLU A 86 32.59 10.65 -23.24
CA GLU A 86 31.28 10.10 -23.55
C GLU A 86 30.13 10.99 -23.04
N TYR A 87 30.44 12.01 -22.22
CA TYR A 87 29.42 12.85 -21.59
C TYR A 87 28.89 13.94 -22.51
N PHE A 88 27.57 14.00 -22.69
CA PHE A 88 26.92 15.02 -23.53
C PHE A 88 25.67 15.69 -22.89
N SER A 89 25.15 15.21 -21.78
CA SER A 89 23.95 15.81 -21.19
C SER A 89 23.75 15.49 -19.72
N ARG A 90 23.63 16.55 -18.92
CA ARG A 90 23.37 16.45 -17.46
C ARG A 90 22.03 15.80 -17.11
N GLN A 91 20.98 16.01 -17.93
CA GLN A 91 19.61 15.60 -17.62
C GLN A 91 19.12 14.40 -18.42
N LYS A 92 19.65 14.18 -19.60
CA LYS A 92 19.14 13.16 -20.53
C LYS A 92 20.03 11.94 -20.65
N GLN A 93 21.34 12.11 -20.49
CA GLN A 93 22.27 10.99 -20.56
C GLN A 93 22.33 10.24 -19.23
N HIS A 94 22.28 8.92 -19.31
CA HIS A 94 22.53 8.03 -18.19
C HIS A 94 24.02 7.62 -18.18
N LEU A 95 24.71 8.00 -17.11
CA LEU A 95 26.09 7.61 -16.82
C LEU A 95 26.07 6.32 -15.99
N GLU A 96 27.09 5.50 -16.15
CA GLU A 96 27.26 4.26 -15.38
C GLU A 96 28.07 4.51 -14.12
N PHE A 97 27.52 4.10 -13.00
CA PHE A 97 28.12 4.22 -11.67
C PHE A 97 28.15 2.85 -11.00
N ARG A 98 29.31 2.46 -10.45
CA ARG A 98 29.47 1.27 -9.61
C ARG A 98 29.31 1.63 -8.15
N CYS A 99 28.40 0.97 -7.46
CA CYS A 99 28.21 1.17 -6.02
C CYS A 99 29.38 0.56 -5.24
N LYS A 100 30.06 1.35 -4.41
CA LYS A 100 31.18 0.88 -3.56
C LYS A 100 30.74 -0.13 -2.49
N LYS A 101 29.46 -0.08 -2.06
CA LYS A 101 28.93 -0.97 -1.03
C LYS A 101 28.57 -2.37 -1.54
N CYS A 102 27.94 -2.50 -2.71
CA CYS A 102 27.45 -3.79 -3.24
C CYS A 102 28.07 -4.20 -4.57
N GLY A 103 28.94 -3.37 -5.19
CA GLY A 103 29.59 -3.65 -6.48
C GLY A 103 28.69 -3.54 -7.71
N ILE A 104 27.36 -3.37 -7.54
CA ILE A 104 26.42 -3.34 -8.67
C ILE A 104 26.57 -2.04 -9.47
N THR A 105 26.59 -2.16 -10.80
CA THR A 105 26.58 -1.02 -11.72
C THR A 105 25.15 -0.54 -11.93
N THR A 106 24.95 0.78 -11.82
CA THR A 106 23.65 1.44 -12.01
C THR A 106 23.76 2.57 -13.01
N LYS A 107 22.68 2.85 -13.74
CA LYS A 107 22.62 3.96 -14.68
C LYS A 107 21.86 5.14 -14.09
N LYS A 108 22.47 6.32 -14.04
CA LYS A 108 21.88 7.56 -13.50
C LYS A 108 22.24 8.75 -14.37
N THR A 109 21.40 9.75 -14.43
CA THR A 109 21.81 11.05 -14.99
C THR A 109 22.71 11.78 -14.01
N LEU A 110 23.62 12.65 -14.49
CA LEU A 110 24.45 13.47 -13.60
C LEU A 110 23.57 14.27 -12.62
N GLN A 111 22.45 14.82 -13.11
CA GLN A 111 21.52 15.54 -12.24
C GLN A 111 20.92 14.68 -11.12
N ALA A 112 20.59 13.42 -11.40
CA ALA A 112 20.08 12.50 -10.38
C ALA A 112 21.16 12.14 -9.36
N PHE A 113 22.40 11.95 -9.81
CA PHE A 113 23.56 11.72 -8.95
C PHE A 113 23.81 12.91 -8.00
N GLU A 114 23.86 14.14 -8.53
CA GLU A 114 24.02 15.37 -7.73
C GLU A 114 22.91 15.57 -6.70
N ARG A 115 21.67 15.18 -7.01
CA ARG A 115 20.53 15.23 -6.08
C ARG A 115 20.56 14.15 -5.00
N GLY A 116 21.58 13.30 -4.99
CA GLY A 116 21.78 12.28 -3.94
C GLY A 116 21.01 10.99 -4.18
N SER A 117 20.75 10.62 -5.44
CA SER A 117 20.15 9.32 -5.68
C SER A 117 21.06 8.20 -5.19
N SER A 118 20.54 7.36 -4.31
CA SER A 118 21.25 6.22 -3.72
C SER A 118 21.33 5.03 -4.69
N CYS A 119 22.13 4.02 -4.34
CA CYS A 119 22.16 2.75 -5.08
C CYS A 119 20.78 2.07 -5.01
N PRO A 120 20.14 1.72 -6.14
CA PRO A 120 18.84 1.07 -6.14
C PRO A 120 18.86 -0.33 -5.52
N SER A 121 20.00 -0.99 -5.47
CA SER A 121 20.17 -2.28 -4.80
C SER A 121 20.35 -2.13 -3.29
N CYS A 122 21.23 -1.21 -2.84
CA CYS A 122 21.45 -0.96 -1.40
C CYS A 122 20.29 -0.16 -0.75
N ASN A 123 19.67 0.73 -1.53
CA ASN A 123 18.54 1.55 -1.14
C ASN A 123 17.55 1.57 -2.30
N PRO A 124 16.67 0.59 -2.41
CA PRO A 124 15.65 0.56 -3.47
C PRO A 124 14.87 1.87 -3.46
N VAL A 125 14.95 2.62 -4.56
CA VAL A 125 14.26 3.91 -4.68
C VAL A 125 12.76 3.63 -4.67
N GLY A 126 12.04 4.31 -3.78
CA GLY A 126 10.61 4.12 -3.62
C GLY A 126 10.20 3.14 -2.53
N THR A 127 11.13 2.38 -1.92
CA THR A 127 10.79 1.49 -0.80
C THR A 127 10.61 2.30 0.48
N SER A 128 9.42 2.25 1.04
CA SER A 128 9.09 2.91 2.31
C SER A 128 9.78 2.22 3.50
N GLN A 129 9.88 2.93 4.64
CA GLN A 129 10.43 2.34 5.86
C GLN A 129 9.66 1.08 6.29
N ALA A 130 8.34 1.09 6.18
CA ALA A 130 7.51 -0.06 6.53
C ALA A 130 7.74 -1.28 5.59
N GLU A 131 7.94 -1.06 4.30
CA GLU A 131 8.29 -2.14 3.35
C GLU A 131 9.65 -2.76 3.70
N LYS A 132 10.64 -1.93 4.08
CA LYS A 132 11.94 -2.41 4.56
C LYS A 132 11.80 -3.23 5.85
N GLU A 133 10.96 -2.79 6.78
CA GLU A 133 10.70 -3.52 8.02
C GLU A 133 10.01 -4.86 7.75
N ILE A 134 9.05 -4.91 6.83
CA ILE A 134 8.39 -6.15 6.40
C ILE A 134 9.42 -7.10 5.77
N GLY A 135 10.23 -6.59 4.85
CA GLY A 135 11.26 -7.39 4.19
C GLY A 135 12.31 -7.92 5.17
N SER A 136 12.88 -7.06 6.02
CA SER A 136 13.86 -7.45 7.03
C SER A 136 13.28 -8.47 8.03
N PHE A 137 12.00 -8.33 8.37
CA PHE A 137 11.31 -9.35 9.18
C PHE A 137 11.27 -10.71 8.47
N ILE A 138 10.95 -10.75 7.18
CA ILE A 138 10.91 -12.00 6.40
C ILE A 138 12.32 -12.57 6.21
N GLU A 139 13.32 -11.73 5.97
CA GLU A 139 14.73 -12.11 5.89
C GLU A 139 15.22 -12.73 7.20
N SER A 140 14.80 -12.19 8.36
CA SER A 140 15.09 -12.76 9.68
C SER A 140 14.48 -14.14 9.90
N LEU A 141 13.51 -14.55 9.09
CA LEU A 141 12.93 -15.89 9.07
C LEU A 141 13.66 -16.85 8.12
N GLY A 142 14.78 -16.41 7.49
CA GLY A 142 15.61 -17.21 6.59
C GLY A 142 15.08 -17.28 5.15
N LEU A 143 14.28 -16.34 4.70
CA LEU A 143 13.76 -16.28 3.33
C LEU A 143 14.31 -15.08 2.57
N GLU A 144 14.63 -15.26 1.30
CA GLU A 144 14.96 -14.18 0.39
C GLU A 144 13.74 -13.36 0.02
N VAL A 145 13.91 -12.03 -0.09
CA VAL A 145 12.89 -11.10 -0.55
C VAL A 145 13.36 -10.26 -1.71
N GLU A 146 12.45 -9.92 -2.59
CA GLU A 146 12.63 -8.94 -3.65
C GLU A 146 11.74 -7.73 -3.37
N TYR A 147 12.34 -6.54 -3.32
CA TYR A 147 11.61 -5.30 -3.13
C TYR A 147 11.19 -4.71 -4.49
N ASN A 148 10.01 -4.09 -4.53
CA ASN A 148 9.47 -3.42 -5.71
C ASN A 148 9.51 -4.31 -6.97
N ASN A 149 9.16 -5.60 -6.80
CA ASN A 149 9.20 -6.56 -7.90
C ASN A 149 8.17 -6.20 -8.98
N ARG A 150 8.64 -5.96 -10.20
CA ARG A 150 7.82 -5.64 -11.39
C ARG A 150 7.79 -6.77 -12.41
N SER A 151 8.57 -7.83 -12.22
CA SER A 151 8.61 -8.94 -13.16
C SER A 151 7.31 -9.74 -13.16
N VAL A 152 6.67 -9.87 -11.99
CA VAL A 152 5.46 -10.66 -11.81
C VAL A 152 4.20 -9.90 -12.29
N LEU A 153 4.07 -8.61 -11.98
CA LEU A 153 2.83 -7.86 -12.21
C LEU A 153 2.95 -6.70 -13.21
N SER A 154 3.98 -6.70 -14.07
CA SER A 154 4.24 -5.58 -15.00
C SER A 154 2.94 -4.97 -15.60
N PRO A 155 2.83 -3.63 -15.65
CA PRO A 155 3.75 -2.59 -15.16
C PRO A 155 3.65 -2.28 -13.65
N LYS A 156 2.76 -2.97 -12.90
CA LYS A 156 2.62 -2.80 -11.44
C LYS A 156 3.74 -3.53 -10.71
N GLU A 157 4.08 -3.06 -9.54
CA GLU A 157 5.08 -3.68 -8.66
C GLU A 157 4.42 -4.42 -7.50
N ILE A 158 5.14 -5.34 -6.89
CA ILE A 158 4.85 -5.93 -5.58
C ILE A 158 5.86 -5.33 -4.60
N ASP A 159 5.39 -4.73 -3.50
CA ASP A 159 6.25 -4.01 -2.56
C ASP A 159 7.32 -4.92 -1.94
N VAL A 160 6.90 -6.09 -1.43
CA VAL A 160 7.78 -7.14 -0.90
C VAL A 160 7.36 -8.49 -1.46
N TYR A 161 8.21 -9.13 -2.23
CA TYR A 161 7.93 -10.43 -2.84
C TYR A 161 8.87 -11.53 -2.31
N VAL A 162 8.32 -12.70 -2.01
CA VAL A 162 9.04 -13.90 -1.57
C VAL A 162 8.97 -14.95 -2.67
N PRO A 163 9.98 -15.04 -3.57
CA PRO A 163 9.93 -15.89 -4.76
C PRO A 163 9.74 -17.38 -4.44
N SER A 164 10.48 -17.89 -3.44
CA SER A 164 10.43 -19.30 -3.03
C SER A 164 9.06 -19.76 -2.54
N LYS A 165 8.21 -18.83 -2.11
CA LYS A 165 6.84 -19.09 -1.60
C LYS A 165 5.74 -18.59 -2.55
N LYS A 166 6.09 -17.84 -3.59
CA LYS A 166 5.14 -17.13 -4.47
C LYS A 166 4.14 -16.28 -3.67
N ILE A 167 4.65 -15.54 -2.69
CA ILE A 167 3.86 -14.68 -1.82
C ILE A 167 4.32 -13.23 -1.99
N GLY A 168 3.35 -12.33 -2.24
CA GLY A 168 3.56 -10.90 -2.26
C GLY A 168 2.90 -10.22 -1.06
N ILE A 169 3.55 -9.22 -0.50
CA ILE A 169 3.02 -8.38 0.56
C ILE A 169 3.01 -6.93 0.08
N GLU A 170 1.87 -6.28 0.21
CA GLU A 170 1.63 -4.88 -0.10
C GLU A 170 1.49 -4.06 1.18
N HIS A 171 2.22 -2.97 1.27
CA HIS A 171 2.06 -1.98 2.32
C HIS A 171 1.39 -0.73 1.77
N ASN A 172 0.10 -0.57 2.07
CA ASN A 172 -0.70 0.52 1.54
C ASN A 172 -0.65 1.75 2.46
N GLY A 173 0.21 2.71 2.13
CA GLY A 173 0.36 3.96 2.88
C GLY A 173 -0.92 4.80 2.83
N LEU A 174 -1.56 5.06 3.99
CA LEU A 174 -2.84 5.77 4.05
C LEU A 174 -2.76 7.18 3.48
N TYR A 175 -1.68 7.92 3.75
CA TYR A 175 -1.52 9.28 3.24
C TYR A 175 -1.54 9.32 1.69
N TYR A 176 -0.71 8.50 1.06
CA TYR A 176 -0.61 8.45 -0.40
C TYR A 176 -1.89 7.90 -1.06
N HIS A 177 -2.56 6.95 -0.42
CA HIS A 177 -3.71 6.26 -0.99
C HIS A 177 -5.05 6.94 -0.67
N SER A 178 -5.08 7.94 0.22
CA SER A 178 -6.28 8.73 0.54
C SER A 178 -6.08 10.23 0.32
N ILE A 179 -5.18 10.88 1.08
CA ILE A 179 -5.03 12.34 1.08
C ILE A 179 -4.50 12.87 -0.24
N LEU A 180 -3.34 12.36 -0.73
CA LEU A 180 -2.75 12.83 -1.98
C LEU A 180 -3.68 12.59 -3.19
N ASN A 181 -4.37 11.46 -3.21
CA ASN A 181 -5.31 11.13 -4.26
C ASN A 181 -6.71 11.72 -4.03
N LYS A 182 -6.97 12.41 -2.90
CA LYS A 182 -8.30 12.93 -2.51
C LYS A 182 -9.43 11.92 -2.72
N GLY A 183 -9.15 10.64 -2.44
CA GLY A 183 -10.09 9.54 -2.61
C GLY A 183 -10.46 9.19 -4.07
N THR A 184 -9.72 9.69 -5.06
CA THR A 184 -10.01 9.48 -6.49
C THR A 184 -9.41 8.19 -7.07
N ARG A 185 -8.62 7.44 -6.28
CA ARG A 185 -8.08 6.16 -6.73
C ARG A 185 -9.21 5.22 -7.15
N ASP A 186 -9.03 4.52 -8.27
CA ASP A 186 -9.99 3.52 -8.74
C ASP A 186 -10.38 2.55 -7.61
N ARG A 187 -11.69 2.40 -7.41
CA ARG A 187 -12.25 1.54 -6.37
C ARG A 187 -11.80 0.08 -6.48
N HIS A 188 -11.51 -0.39 -7.68
CA HIS A 188 -11.09 -1.77 -7.94
C HIS A 188 -9.56 -1.97 -7.94
N TYR A 189 -8.78 -0.94 -7.66
CA TYR A 189 -7.32 -0.97 -7.78
C TYR A 189 -6.70 -2.16 -7.04
N TYR A 190 -7.01 -2.34 -5.75
CA TYR A 190 -6.46 -3.43 -4.94
C TYR A 190 -6.99 -4.79 -5.34
N LEU A 191 -8.31 -4.88 -5.57
CA LEU A 191 -8.94 -6.13 -6.03
C LEU A 191 -8.37 -6.59 -7.38
N ASN A 192 -8.21 -5.69 -8.34
CA ASN A 192 -7.64 -6.00 -9.65
C ASN A 192 -6.16 -6.39 -9.55
N LYS A 193 -5.38 -5.73 -8.67
CA LYS A 193 -3.99 -6.10 -8.42
C LYS A 193 -3.91 -7.51 -7.84
N LYS A 194 -4.76 -7.83 -6.87
CA LYS A 194 -4.86 -9.16 -6.28
C LYS A 194 -5.27 -10.23 -7.29
N LYS A 195 -6.30 -9.96 -8.12
CA LYS A 195 -6.74 -10.90 -9.17
C LYS A 195 -5.64 -11.16 -10.19
N LYS A 196 -4.89 -10.12 -10.60
CA LYS A 196 -3.74 -10.27 -11.48
C LYS A 196 -2.63 -11.09 -10.82
N ALA A 197 -2.31 -10.84 -9.54
CA ALA A 197 -1.31 -11.65 -8.83
C ALA A 197 -1.71 -13.13 -8.78
N LYS A 198 -2.99 -13.41 -8.54
CA LYS A 198 -3.51 -14.78 -8.54
C LYS A 198 -3.39 -15.46 -9.91
N SER A 199 -3.66 -14.76 -11.02
CA SER A 199 -3.47 -15.33 -12.37
C SER A 199 -2.01 -15.67 -12.67
N GLU A 200 -1.06 -14.98 -12.03
CA GLU A 200 0.38 -15.28 -12.09
C GLU A 200 0.81 -16.32 -11.02
N GLY A 201 -0.14 -16.96 -10.33
CA GLY A 201 0.13 -17.95 -9.29
C GLY A 201 0.70 -17.39 -7.99
N VAL A 202 0.59 -16.07 -7.77
CA VAL A 202 1.09 -15.38 -6.58
C VAL A 202 -0.03 -15.06 -5.61
N SER A 203 0.18 -15.41 -4.33
CA SER A 203 -0.72 -15.05 -3.22
C SER A 203 -0.37 -13.66 -2.69
N LEU A 204 -1.16 -12.65 -3.00
CA LEU A 204 -0.94 -11.27 -2.58
C LEU A 204 -1.72 -10.95 -1.30
N ILE A 205 -1.05 -10.33 -0.32
CA ILE A 205 -1.62 -9.87 0.94
C ILE A 205 -1.50 -8.34 1.00
N HIS A 206 -2.54 -7.67 1.49
CA HIS A 206 -2.54 -6.22 1.64
C HIS A 206 -2.66 -5.83 3.12
N PHE A 207 -1.67 -5.10 3.63
CA PHE A 207 -1.75 -4.39 4.91
C PHE A 207 -1.85 -2.89 4.67
N PHE A 208 -2.61 -2.20 5.49
CA PHE A 208 -2.60 -0.75 5.54
C PHE A 208 -1.61 -0.26 6.61
N SER A 209 -1.09 0.96 6.45
CA SER A 209 -0.06 1.48 7.34
C SER A 209 -0.48 1.56 8.81
N ASP A 210 -1.76 1.82 9.12
CA ASP A 210 -2.29 1.79 10.49
C ASP A 210 -2.31 0.36 11.08
N GLU A 211 -2.52 -0.68 10.27
CA GLU A 211 -2.45 -2.06 10.72
C GLU A 211 -1.00 -2.45 11.07
N TRP A 212 -0.05 -2.08 10.22
CA TRP A 212 1.37 -2.36 10.47
C TRP A 212 1.90 -1.60 11.68
N LEU A 213 1.47 -0.34 11.86
CA LEU A 213 1.91 0.51 12.96
C LEU A 213 1.31 0.05 14.32
N ASP A 214 -0.02 -0.19 14.35
CA ASP A 214 -0.75 -0.39 15.60
C ASP A 214 -0.90 -1.86 16.00
N LYS A 215 -0.71 -2.81 15.04
CA LYS A 215 -0.96 -4.25 15.22
C LYS A 215 0.14 -5.11 14.61
N ARG A 216 1.37 -4.68 14.76
CA ARG A 216 2.55 -5.30 14.15
C ARG A 216 2.62 -6.80 14.43
N ASP A 217 2.48 -7.21 15.70
CA ASP A 217 2.56 -8.62 16.10
C ASP A 217 1.53 -9.49 15.38
N ILE A 218 0.32 -8.96 15.15
CA ILE A 218 -0.74 -9.66 14.42
C ILE A 218 -0.34 -9.76 12.93
N CYS A 219 0.13 -8.68 12.32
CA CYS A 219 0.58 -8.68 10.93
C CYS A 219 1.73 -9.67 10.71
N GLU A 220 2.74 -9.66 11.58
CA GLU A 220 3.88 -10.59 11.54
C GLU A 220 3.43 -12.05 11.69
N SER A 221 2.50 -12.31 12.64
CA SER A 221 1.91 -13.65 12.80
C SER A 221 1.14 -14.10 11.54
N MET A 222 0.39 -13.19 10.90
CA MET A 222 -0.31 -13.48 9.65
C MET A 222 0.66 -13.77 8.50
N ILE A 223 1.77 -13.04 8.41
CA ILE A 223 2.85 -13.28 7.44
C ILE A 223 3.47 -14.66 7.70
N LYS A 224 3.89 -14.97 8.94
CA LYS A 224 4.41 -16.30 9.31
C LYS A 224 3.47 -17.43 8.93
N ASN A 225 2.18 -17.25 9.21
CA ASN A 225 1.17 -18.25 8.88
C ASN A 225 1.08 -18.47 7.36
N ARG A 226 1.08 -17.38 6.59
CA ARG A 226 1.03 -17.46 5.13
C ARG A 226 2.28 -18.11 4.53
N LEU A 227 3.47 -17.84 5.10
CA LEU A 227 4.73 -18.44 4.71
C LEU A 227 4.87 -19.91 5.16
N GLY A 228 3.99 -20.40 6.02
CA GLY A 228 4.05 -21.75 6.59
C GLY A 228 5.09 -21.89 7.71
N LEU A 229 5.45 -20.80 8.39
CA LEU A 229 6.53 -20.72 9.38
C LEU A 229 6.02 -20.61 10.83
N ILE A 230 4.77 -21.02 11.11
CA ILE A 230 4.28 -21.15 12.49
C ILE A 230 4.65 -22.51 13.04
N HIS A 231 5.60 -22.55 13.98
CA HIS A 231 6.08 -23.79 14.58
C HIS A 231 5.17 -24.32 15.69
N LYS A 232 4.53 -23.43 16.49
CA LYS A 232 3.61 -23.86 17.55
C LYS A 232 2.32 -24.41 16.96
N LYS A 233 2.22 -25.73 16.87
CA LYS A 233 1.05 -26.44 16.36
C LYS A 233 0.32 -27.13 17.49
N ILE A 234 -0.96 -26.80 17.69
CA ILE A 234 -1.85 -27.43 18.69
C ILE A 234 -2.92 -28.20 17.91
N PHE A 235 -3.14 -29.46 18.26
CA PHE A 235 -4.23 -30.22 17.67
C PHE A 235 -5.54 -29.95 18.43
N ALA A 236 -6.60 -29.59 17.72
CA ALA A 236 -7.88 -29.25 18.32
C ALA A 236 -8.45 -30.38 19.19
N ARG A 237 -8.13 -31.66 18.89
CA ARG A 237 -8.53 -32.82 19.73
C ARG A 237 -8.02 -32.73 21.16
N LYS A 238 -6.88 -32.06 21.41
CA LYS A 238 -6.31 -31.85 22.75
C LYS A 238 -6.90 -30.63 23.47
N CYS A 239 -7.70 -29.81 22.78
CA CYS A 239 -8.30 -28.62 23.34
C CYS A 239 -9.67 -28.92 23.96
N VAL A 240 -10.02 -28.22 25.03
CA VAL A 240 -11.36 -28.20 25.61
C VAL A 240 -12.16 -27.05 24.98
N LEU A 241 -13.37 -27.33 24.51
CA LEU A 241 -14.28 -26.33 23.95
C LEU A 241 -15.16 -25.78 25.10
N ARG A 242 -15.18 -24.44 25.22
CA ARG A 242 -16.00 -23.74 26.25
C ARG A 242 -16.63 -22.49 25.64
N GLU A 243 -17.68 -21.98 26.23
CA GLU A 243 -18.15 -20.63 25.99
C GLU A 243 -17.14 -19.61 26.52
N VAL A 244 -17.05 -18.47 25.84
CA VAL A 244 -16.11 -17.40 26.17
C VAL A 244 -16.88 -16.18 26.65
N SER A 245 -16.48 -15.59 27.78
CA SER A 245 -17.08 -14.37 28.28
C SER A 245 -16.88 -13.20 27.27
N SER A 246 -17.73 -12.19 27.31
CA SER A 246 -17.58 -11.01 26.46
C SER A 246 -16.25 -10.30 26.71
N LYS A 247 -15.82 -10.22 27.96
CA LYS A 247 -14.55 -9.60 28.37
C LYS A 247 -13.34 -10.35 27.83
N ASP A 248 -13.33 -11.67 27.96
CA ASP A 248 -12.22 -12.49 27.48
C ASP A 248 -12.13 -12.48 25.96
N ALA A 249 -13.28 -12.58 25.26
CA ALA A 249 -13.33 -12.46 23.80
C ALA A 249 -12.87 -11.07 23.31
N GLN A 250 -13.23 -10.01 24.03
CA GLN A 250 -12.76 -8.65 23.70
C GLN A 250 -11.24 -8.57 23.81
N THR A 251 -10.67 -9.04 24.90
CA THR A 251 -9.22 -9.09 25.14
C THR A 251 -8.54 -9.95 24.07
N PHE A 252 -9.07 -11.15 23.83
CA PHE A 252 -8.50 -12.06 22.84
C PHE A 252 -8.49 -11.48 21.43
N PHE A 253 -9.62 -10.95 20.94
CA PHE A 253 -9.68 -10.41 19.57
C PHE A 253 -8.89 -9.11 19.40
N LYS A 254 -8.73 -8.28 20.44
CA LYS A 254 -7.84 -7.11 20.37
C LYS A 254 -6.40 -7.51 20.10
N SER A 255 -5.92 -8.60 20.67
CA SER A 255 -4.54 -9.06 20.56
C SER A 255 -4.28 -10.07 19.43
N ASN A 256 -5.34 -10.66 18.84
CA ASN A 256 -5.17 -11.78 17.91
C ASN A 256 -5.92 -11.63 16.57
N HIS A 257 -6.74 -10.59 16.40
CA HIS A 257 -7.50 -10.38 15.16
C HIS A 257 -7.23 -9.00 14.56
N ILE A 258 -6.90 -8.96 13.27
CA ILE A 258 -6.51 -7.70 12.59
C ILE A 258 -7.59 -6.61 12.67
N SER A 259 -8.87 -6.97 12.56
CA SER A 259 -9.99 -6.03 12.73
C SER A 259 -10.42 -5.85 14.20
N GLY A 260 -9.74 -6.47 15.15
CA GLY A 260 -10.06 -6.39 16.58
C GLY A 260 -11.42 -7.00 16.93
N TYR A 261 -11.94 -6.60 18.08
CA TYR A 261 -13.22 -7.08 18.61
C TYR A 261 -14.43 -6.51 17.83
N ALA A 262 -15.49 -7.29 17.78
CA ALA A 262 -16.81 -6.84 17.35
C ALA A 262 -17.87 -7.35 18.34
N PRO A 263 -18.93 -6.57 18.66
CA PRO A 263 -20.05 -7.00 19.47
C PRO A 263 -20.65 -8.31 18.92
N SER A 264 -20.93 -9.25 19.80
CA SER A 264 -21.40 -10.58 19.46
C SER A 264 -22.36 -11.13 20.50
N SER A 265 -23.31 -11.99 20.08
CA SER A 265 -24.29 -12.61 20.98
C SER A 265 -23.71 -13.80 21.71
N VAL A 266 -22.98 -14.66 20.98
CA VAL A 266 -22.44 -15.92 21.50
C VAL A 266 -20.98 -16.06 21.08
N ARG A 267 -20.18 -16.69 21.88
CA ARG A 267 -18.74 -16.87 21.68
C ARG A 267 -18.32 -18.24 22.16
N PHE A 268 -17.54 -18.95 21.34
CA PHE A 268 -16.93 -20.23 21.65
C PHE A 268 -15.42 -20.16 21.52
N GLY A 269 -14.72 -20.85 22.39
CA GLY A 269 -13.26 -20.90 22.37
C GLY A 269 -12.73 -22.31 22.58
N LEU A 270 -11.54 -22.54 22.05
CA LEU A 270 -10.74 -23.71 22.35
C LEU A 270 -9.65 -23.35 23.34
N TYR A 271 -9.59 -24.11 24.43
CA TYR A 271 -8.61 -23.96 25.49
C TYR A 271 -7.63 -25.13 25.46
N TYR A 272 -6.36 -24.84 25.49
CA TYR A 272 -5.27 -25.78 25.63
C TYR A 272 -4.46 -25.40 26.88
N GLU A 273 -4.29 -26.33 27.81
CA GLU A 273 -3.62 -26.07 29.12
C GLU A 273 -4.20 -24.81 29.84
N ASN A 274 -5.52 -24.69 29.84
CA ASN A 274 -6.29 -23.56 30.37
C ASN A 274 -6.08 -22.21 29.67
N GLU A 275 -5.27 -22.14 28.56
CA GLU A 275 -5.10 -20.97 27.77
C GLU A 275 -6.10 -20.95 26.60
N LEU A 276 -6.76 -19.82 26.36
CA LEU A 276 -7.61 -19.61 25.18
C LEU A 276 -6.72 -19.47 23.91
N VAL A 277 -6.72 -20.49 23.06
CA VAL A 277 -5.86 -20.57 21.88
C VAL A 277 -6.58 -20.31 20.55
N LEU A 278 -7.92 -20.37 20.57
CA LEU A 278 -8.75 -20.06 19.40
C LEU A 278 -10.11 -19.57 19.88
N CYS A 279 -10.62 -18.50 19.26
CA CYS A 279 -11.93 -17.93 19.57
C CYS A 279 -12.72 -17.64 18.31
N LEU A 280 -14.03 -17.90 18.39
CA LEU A 280 -15.01 -17.58 17.36
C LEU A 280 -16.21 -16.89 18.01
N SER A 281 -16.71 -15.83 17.40
CA SER A 281 -17.87 -15.09 17.86
C SER A 281 -18.97 -15.01 16.81
N LEU A 282 -20.22 -15.05 17.28
CA LEU A 282 -21.44 -15.09 16.48
C LEU A 282 -22.32 -13.89 16.76
N ARG A 283 -23.01 -13.41 15.72
CA ARG A 283 -24.03 -12.37 15.82
C ARG A 283 -25.15 -12.57 14.80
N LYS A 284 -26.27 -11.90 14.98
CA LYS A 284 -27.30 -11.82 13.95
C LYS A 284 -26.78 -11.01 12.76
N PRO A 285 -27.00 -11.46 11.51
CA PRO A 285 -26.57 -10.75 10.31
C PRO A 285 -27.22 -9.36 10.21
N ARG A 286 -26.48 -8.38 9.73
CA ARG A 286 -27.02 -7.03 9.50
C ARG A 286 -27.93 -6.96 8.27
N GLN A 287 -27.74 -7.84 7.30
CA GLN A 287 -28.54 -7.86 6.06
C GLN A 287 -29.81 -8.68 6.26
N LYS A 288 -30.98 -8.06 6.05
CA LYS A 288 -32.29 -8.70 6.23
C LYS A 288 -32.48 -10.01 5.44
N LYS A 289 -31.85 -10.13 4.26
CA LYS A 289 -31.93 -11.34 3.44
C LYS A 289 -31.30 -12.59 4.09
N TYR A 290 -30.44 -12.40 5.09
CA TYR A 290 -29.76 -13.48 5.84
C TYR A 290 -30.32 -13.65 7.25
N LYS A 291 -31.52 -13.13 7.54
CA LYS A 291 -32.11 -13.09 8.88
C LYS A 291 -32.24 -14.49 9.54
N ASP A 292 -32.39 -15.53 8.74
CA ASP A 292 -32.55 -16.93 9.19
C ASP A 292 -31.18 -17.62 9.41
N LEU A 293 -30.06 -16.92 9.19
CA LEU A 293 -28.71 -17.43 9.42
C LEU A 293 -28.09 -16.80 10.67
N ILE A 294 -27.04 -17.43 11.18
CA ILE A 294 -26.16 -16.84 12.19
C ILE A 294 -24.82 -16.47 11.55
N GLU A 295 -24.30 -15.27 11.82
CA GLU A 295 -23.05 -14.78 11.23
C GLU A 295 -21.86 -15.01 12.14
N ILE A 296 -20.79 -15.64 11.62
CA ILE A 296 -19.46 -15.61 12.24
C ILE A 296 -18.92 -14.20 12.09
N SER A 297 -18.86 -13.43 13.18
CA SER A 297 -18.41 -12.05 13.18
C SER A 297 -16.90 -11.91 13.32
N ARG A 298 -16.26 -12.82 14.08
CA ARG A 298 -14.81 -12.92 14.27
C ARG A 298 -14.39 -14.36 14.45
N PHE A 299 -13.24 -14.68 13.88
CA PHE A 299 -12.56 -15.97 14.07
C PHE A 299 -11.05 -15.72 14.05
N ALA A 300 -10.36 -16.15 15.11
CA ALA A 300 -8.91 -16.02 15.21
C ALA A 300 -8.32 -17.15 16.07
N SER A 301 -7.11 -17.56 15.71
CA SER A 301 -6.20 -18.29 16.60
C SER A 301 -5.34 -17.28 17.37
N LYS A 302 -4.78 -17.68 18.50
CA LYS A 302 -3.73 -16.93 19.17
C LYS A 302 -2.58 -16.70 18.19
N ILE A 303 -1.98 -15.50 18.20
CA ILE A 303 -0.83 -15.17 17.34
C ILE A 303 0.28 -16.21 17.49
N ASN A 304 1.02 -16.45 16.43
CA ASN A 304 2.10 -17.43 16.34
C ASN A 304 1.68 -18.88 16.72
N THR A 305 0.38 -19.20 16.64
CA THR A 305 -0.15 -20.52 16.98
C THR A 305 -1.07 -21.03 15.86
N ASN A 306 -0.84 -22.25 15.41
CA ASN A 306 -1.72 -22.96 14.47
C ASN A 306 -2.52 -24.02 15.25
N VAL A 307 -3.86 -23.84 15.30
CA VAL A 307 -4.76 -24.81 15.95
C VAL A 307 -5.36 -25.72 14.86
N ALA A 308 -4.65 -26.80 14.58
CA ALA A 308 -5.04 -27.75 13.52
C ALA A 308 -6.39 -28.42 13.83
N GLY A 309 -7.36 -28.31 12.89
CA GLY A 309 -8.73 -28.78 13.08
C GLY A 309 -9.60 -27.89 13.96
N GLY A 310 -9.09 -26.70 14.37
CA GLY A 310 -9.79 -25.80 15.29
C GLY A 310 -11.13 -25.32 14.77
N LEU A 311 -11.17 -24.87 13.51
CA LEU A 311 -12.42 -24.42 12.89
C LEU A 311 -13.46 -25.55 12.84
N SER A 312 -13.09 -26.74 12.37
CA SER A 312 -14.01 -27.88 12.30
C SER A 312 -14.58 -28.25 13.67
N LYS A 313 -13.73 -28.28 14.71
CA LYS A 313 -14.18 -28.61 16.08
C LYS A 313 -15.18 -27.59 16.63
N ILE A 314 -14.92 -26.31 16.44
CA ILE A 314 -15.85 -25.26 16.88
C ILE A 314 -17.14 -25.29 16.07
N LEU A 315 -17.07 -25.52 14.75
CA LEU A 315 -18.24 -25.55 13.87
C LEU A 315 -19.21 -26.65 14.29
N THR A 316 -18.76 -27.83 14.66
CA THR A 316 -19.63 -28.92 15.15
C THR A 316 -20.50 -28.44 16.34
N ARG A 317 -19.93 -27.67 17.27
CA ARG A 317 -20.69 -27.10 18.39
C ARG A 317 -21.63 -26.00 17.94
N ILE A 318 -21.19 -25.14 17.03
CA ILE A 318 -21.99 -24.02 16.49
C ILE A 318 -23.19 -24.55 15.71
N GLU A 319 -23.02 -25.58 14.90
CA GLU A 319 -24.09 -26.20 14.12
C GLU A 319 -25.19 -26.78 15.05
N SER A 320 -24.79 -27.50 16.09
CA SER A 320 -25.74 -28.03 17.08
C SER A 320 -26.48 -26.89 17.81
N TRP A 321 -25.74 -25.88 18.29
CA TRP A 321 -26.34 -24.71 18.95
C TRP A 321 -27.25 -23.92 17.99
N ALA A 322 -26.80 -23.66 16.74
CA ALA A 322 -27.57 -22.88 15.78
C ALA A 322 -28.90 -23.58 15.40
N ARG A 323 -28.91 -24.93 15.31
CA ARG A 323 -30.14 -25.71 15.12
C ARG A 323 -31.10 -25.55 16.30
N SER A 324 -30.59 -25.64 17.54
CA SER A 324 -31.45 -25.46 18.75
C SER A 324 -32.04 -24.04 18.86
N GLU A 325 -31.37 -23.06 18.28
CA GLU A 325 -31.85 -21.65 18.22
C GLU A 325 -32.72 -21.36 16.98
N GLY A 326 -32.99 -22.36 16.13
CA GLY A 326 -33.83 -22.23 14.95
C GLY A 326 -33.18 -21.57 13.73
N PHE A 327 -31.85 -21.44 13.69
CA PHE A 327 -31.14 -20.94 12.51
C PHE A 327 -31.03 -22.02 11.43
N LYS A 328 -31.17 -21.62 10.16
CA LYS A 328 -31.10 -22.52 9.01
C LYS A 328 -29.69 -22.72 8.46
N GLY A 329 -28.74 -21.88 8.89
CA GLY A 329 -27.37 -21.92 8.40
C GLY A 329 -26.44 -20.93 9.07
N ILE A 330 -25.19 -21.00 8.67
CA ILE A 330 -24.09 -20.16 9.18
C ILE A 330 -23.55 -19.34 8.02
N LEU A 331 -23.42 -18.04 8.25
CA LEU A 331 -22.87 -17.05 7.29
C LEU A 331 -21.49 -16.60 7.77
N THR A 332 -20.56 -16.40 6.83
CA THR A 332 -19.25 -15.78 7.12
C THR A 332 -18.71 -14.97 5.96
N TYR A 333 -17.77 -14.08 6.26
CA TYR A 333 -17.08 -13.23 5.30
C TYR A 333 -15.57 -13.47 5.36
N ALA A 334 -14.96 -13.79 4.22
CA ALA A 334 -13.51 -13.83 4.11
C ALA A 334 -13.00 -12.55 3.46
N ASP A 335 -12.22 -11.76 4.20
CA ASP A 335 -11.60 -10.53 3.68
C ASP A 335 -10.58 -10.89 2.58
N LEU A 336 -10.88 -10.45 1.36
CA LEU A 336 -10.05 -10.75 0.19
C LEU A 336 -8.63 -10.17 0.29
N ARG A 337 -8.37 -9.19 1.14
CA ARG A 337 -7.01 -8.70 1.38
C ARG A 337 -6.07 -9.79 1.89
N PHE A 338 -6.59 -10.76 2.64
CA PHE A 338 -5.80 -11.80 3.30
C PHE A 338 -5.96 -13.19 2.71
N GLY A 339 -7.07 -13.47 2.05
CA GLY A 339 -7.29 -14.80 1.48
C GLY A 339 -8.69 -14.96 0.87
N GLU A 340 -8.92 -16.09 0.23
CA GLU A 340 -10.17 -16.37 -0.47
C GLU A 340 -11.16 -17.17 0.34
N GLY A 341 -10.79 -17.60 1.55
CA GLY A 341 -11.67 -18.35 2.44
C GLY A 341 -11.61 -19.88 2.25
N SER A 342 -10.53 -20.44 1.72
CA SER A 342 -10.35 -21.89 1.55
C SER A 342 -10.60 -22.70 2.82
N GLY A 343 -10.23 -22.14 4.00
CA GLY A 343 -10.51 -22.77 5.30
C GLY A 343 -12.01 -22.97 5.55
N TYR A 344 -12.87 -22.09 5.07
CA TYR A 344 -14.32 -22.25 5.15
C TYR A 344 -14.81 -23.28 4.15
N GLN A 345 -14.33 -23.25 2.91
CA GLN A 345 -14.69 -24.26 1.91
C GLN A 345 -14.37 -25.68 2.38
N ASN A 346 -13.18 -25.88 2.96
CA ASN A 346 -12.74 -27.17 3.51
C ASN A 346 -13.57 -27.65 4.72
N THR A 347 -14.43 -26.79 5.28
CA THR A 347 -15.34 -27.12 6.38
C THR A 347 -16.82 -27.15 5.96
N GLY A 348 -17.07 -27.22 4.64
CA GLY A 348 -18.41 -27.39 4.07
C GLY A 348 -19.21 -26.12 3.85
N PHE A 349 -18.54 -24.96 3.87
CA PHE A 349 -19.17 -23.73 3.41
C PHE A 349 -19.11 -23.63 1.88
N VAL A 350 -20.17 -23.12 1.29
CA VAL A 350 -20.28 -22.83 -0.13
C VAL A 350 -20.13 -21.32 -0.36
N LEU A 351 -19.40 -20.96 -1.41
CA LEU A 351 -19.28 -19.56 -1.83
C LEU A 351 -20.63 -19.07 -2.38
N GLU A 352 -21.24 -18.13 -1.70
CA GLU A 352 -22.49 -17.46 -2.13
C GLU A 352 -22.20 -16.42 -3.20
N LYS A 353 -21.24 -15.51 -2.92
CA LYS A 353 -20.79 -14.49 -3.86
C LYS A 353 -19.53 -13.77 -3.41
N GLU A 354 -18.84 -13.11 -4.33
CA GLU A 354 -17.84 -12.09 -4.07
C GLU A 354 -18.53 -10.72 -3.95
N THR A 355 -18.20 -9.94 -2.94
CA THR A 355 -18.65 -8.55 -2.84
C THR A 355 -17.76 -7.66 -3.71
N GLY A 356 -18.28 -6.49 -4.12
CA GLY A 356 -17.41 -5.44 -4.64
C GLY A 356 -16.50 -4.89 -3.51
N PRO A 357 -15.48 -4.08 -3.88
CA PRO A 357 -14.61 -3.44 -2.92
C PRO A 357 -15.38 -2.65 -1.87
N ASP A 358 -15.05 -2.90 -0.61
CA ASP A 358 -15.47 -2.12 0.54
C ASP A 358 -14.58 -0.87 0.70
N TYR A 359 -14.94 0.03 1.62
CA TYR A 359 -14.14 1.21 1.88
C TYR A 359 -14.24 1.69 3.32
N TRP A 360 -13.19 2.39 3.71
CA TRP A 360 -13.09 3.20 4.92
C TRP A 360 -12.90 4.66 4.56
N TYR A 361 -12.96 5.53 5.53
CA TYR A 361 -12.41 6.87 5.45
C TYR A 361 -11.07 6.95 6.17
N SER A 362 -10.18 7.84 5.71
CA SER A 362 -8.87 8.03 6.32
C SER A 362 -8.50 9.51 6.37
N ASP A 363 -7.87 9.91 7.48
CA ASP A 363 -7.21 11.21 7.65
C ASP A 363 -5.73 11.20 7.23
N GLY A 364 -5.29 10.09 6.59
CA GLY A 364 -3.90 9.86 6.19
C GLY A 364 -3.06 9.15 7.25
N ARG A 365 -3.53 9.03 8.49
CA ARG A 365 -2.84 8.34 9.60
C ARG A 365 -3.53 7.06 10.01
N LYS A 366 -4.87 7.06 10.06
CA LYS A 366 -5.68 5.91 10.45
C LYS A 366 -6.95 5.81 9.62
N ARG A 367 -7.53 4.61 9.59
CA ARG A 367 -8.82 4.35 8.96
C ARG A 367 -9.95 4.43 9.97
N PHE A 368 -11.07 4.91 9.51
CA PHE A 368 -12.33 4.99 10.24
C PHE A 368 -13.40 4.19 9.52
N ASP A 369 -14.22 3.48 10.29
CA ASP A 369 -15.42 2.84 9.74
C ASP A 369 -16.30 3.90 9.06
N ARG A 370 -16.77 3.60 7.84
CA ARG A 370 -17.60 4.50 7.04
C ARG A 370 -18.88 4.94 7.79
N PHE A 371 -19.38 4.10 8.69
CA PHE A 371 -20.58 4.41 9.46
C PHE A 371 -20.42 5.60 10.41
N LYS A 372 -19.19 6.00 10.73
CA LYS A 372 -18.91 7.23 11.47
C LYS A 372 -19.37 8.49 10.69
N PHE A 373 -19.39 8.42 9.37
CA PHE A 373 -19.70 9.53 8.48
C PHE A 373 -21.04 9.35 7.74
N ARG A 374 -21.96 8.56 8.28
CA ARG A 374 -23.30 8.37 7.68
C ARG A 374 -23.99 9.69 7.44
N ALA A 375 -24.80 9.73 6.37
CA ALA A 375 -25.71 10.82 6.14
C ALA A 375 -26.57 11.10 7.41
N SER A 376 -26.55 12.33 7.88
CA SER A 376 -27.28 12.79 9.06
C SER A 376 -27.51 14.31 8.96
N ASN A 377 -28.53 14.81 9.65
CA ASN A 377 -28.86 16.25 9.72
C ASN A 377 -28.92 16.92 8.32
N GLY A 378 -29.54 16.25 7.33
CA GLY A 378 -29.63 16.75 5.96
C GLY A 378 -28.34 16.76 5.14
N LYS A 379 -27.20 16.33 5.72
CA LYS A 379 -25.92 16.25 5.01
C LYS A 379 -25.66 14.83 4.50
N SER A 380 -25.18 14.73 3.26
CA SER A 380 -24.73 13.45 2.69
C SER A 380 -23.42 12.97 3.33
N GLU A 381 -23.16 11.65 3.28
CA GLU A 381 -21.89 11.04 3.72
C GLU A 381 -20.66 11.77 3.14
N LYS A 382 -20.72 12.17 1.86
CA LYS A 382 -19.63 12.88 1.19
C LYS A 382 -19.33 14.26 1.80
N ILE A 383 -20.40 15.01 2.15
CA ILE A 383 -20.25 16.34 2.77
C ILE A 383 -19.64 16.18 4.17
N ILE A 384 -20.16 15.27 4.99
CA ILE A 384 -19.66 15.02 6.35
C ILE A 384 -18.18 14.59 6.30
N ALA A 385 -17.81 13.72 5.39
CA ALA A 385 -16.40 13.29 5.22
C ALA A 385 -15.51 14.46 4.81
N SER A 386 -15.95 15.31 3.89
CA SER A 386 -15.19 16.49 3.45
C SER A 386 -14.98 17.51 4.59
N GLU A 387 -16.03 17.79 5.39
CA GLU A 387 -15.94 18.68 6.55
C GLU A 387 -14.95 18.17 7.62
N ASN A 388 -14.78 16.85 7.71
CA ASN A 388 -13.83 16.22 8.62
C ASN A 388 -12.44 15.97 8.00
N ASN A 389 -12.17 16.47 6.78
CA ASN A 389 -10.90 16.25 6.03
C ASN A 389 -10.50 14.79 5.94
N VAL A 390 -11.46 13.89 5.73
CA VAL A 390 -11.21 12.47 5.51
C VAL A 390 -11.58 12.06 4.09
N PHE A 391 -10.81 11.14 3.51
CA PHE A 391 -10.98 10.67 2.15
C PHE A 391 -11.18 9.17 2.10
N LYS A 392 -11.89 8.70 1.09
CA LYS A 392 -12.12 7.26 0.89
C LYS A 392 -10.82 6.53 0.60
N ILE A 393 -10.69 5.36 1.22
CA ILE A 393 -9.70 4.35 0.88
C ILE A 393 -10.40 3.02 0.69
N TRP A 394 -10.11 2.35 -0.42
CA TRP A 394 -10.81 1.13 -0.83
C TRP A 394 -10.11 -0.12 -0.31
N GLY A 395 -10.89 -1.19 -0.07
CA GLY A 395 -10.39 -2.54 0.19
C GLY A 395 -10.48 -3.43 -1.04
N CYS A 396 -10.34 -4.73 -0.82
CA CYS A 396 -10.52 -5.74 -1.86
C CYS A 396 -11.94 -6.32 -1.89
N GLY A 397 -12.77 -6.03 -0.87
CA GLY A 397 -14.04 -6.70 -0.66
C GLY A 397 -13.89 -8.03 0.07
N SER A 398 -14.93 -8.85 0.03
CA SER A 398 -14.98 -10.13 0.74
C SER A 398 -15.69 -11.19 -0.07
N ASN A 399 -15.31 -12.44 0.14
CA ASN A 399 -16.10 -13.59 -0.25
C ASN A 399 -17.13 -13.90 0.85
N ILE A 400 -18.39 -14.05 0.47
CA ILE A 400 -19.49 -14.46 1.36
C ILE A 400 -19.65 -15.96 1.25
N PHE A 401 -19.61 -16.65 2.38
CA PHE A 401 -19.79 -18.09 2.46
C PHE A 401 -21.00 -18.44 3.33
N ILE A 402 -21.74 -19.44 2.92
CA ILE A 402 -22.90 -19.98 3.65
C ILE A 402 -22.70 -21.47 3.84
N LYS A 403 -22.99 -21.96 5.03
CA LYS A 403 -23.12 -23.38 5.36
C LYS A 403 -24.54 -23.64 5.82
N ASN A 404 -25.31 -24.44 5.08
CA ASN A 404 -26.61 -24.90 5.49
C ASN A 404 -26.45 -25.97 6.58
N ILE A 405 -27.33 -25.96 7.58
CA ILE A 405 -27.28 -26.86 8.74
C ILE A 405 -28.63 -27.54 8.98
N LEU A 406 -29.50 -27.54 7.98
CA LEU A 406 -30.77 -28.24 8.03
C LEU A 406 -30.59 -29.76 8.07
#